data_02a22f7dc8ebf21b0b1c776c2f38dba7
#
_entry.id   02a22f7dc8ebf21b0b1c776c2f38dba7
#
_cell.length_a   1.000
_cell.length_b   1.000
_cell.length_c   1.000
_cell.angle_alpha   90.00
_cell.angle_beta   90.00
_cell.angle_gamma   90.00
#
_symmetry.space_group_name_H-M   'P 1'
#
loop_
_entity.id
_entity.type
_entity.pdbx_description
1 polymer ?
#
loop_
_entity_poly.entity_id
_entity_poly.type
_entity_poly.pdbx_seq_one_letter_code
_entity_poly.pdbx_strand_id
1 'polypeptide(L)'
;MENERYVAAIEISSSKIIAAVGRTDGVQLDIIASEQIEGPETVRFGIIQNAEEAATRILSIMDRLETRPEISPRKINRVFVSIGGRSMRSLTRETNLPLPDEASEVTADDLNALTAQARESAIDASLKIIDVQPRSWRVGNVTTQNPKGMIGPSVGATFDLI
;
A
#
# COMPACT_ATOMS: atom_id res chain seq x y z
N MET A 1 -6.59 29.36 5.81
CA MET A 1 -5.76 28.97 4.63
C MET A 1 -5.90 27.48 4.50
N GLU A 2 -6.61 27.05 3.49
CA GLU A 2 -6.90 25.64 3.21
C GLU A 2 -5.58 24.87 3.04
N ASN A 3 -5.50 23.74 3.71
CA ASN A 3 -4.33 22.89 3.73
C ASN A 3 -4.27 22.05 2.43
N GLU A 4 -4.18 22.73 1.30
CA GLU A 4 -4.09 22.08 -0.01
C GLU A 4 -2.84 21.23 -0.08
N ARG A 5 -3.04 19.95 -0.37
CA ARG A 5 -1.96 18.97 -0.55
C ARG A 5 -1.95 18.50 -2.00
N TYR A 6 -0.75 18.30 -2.51
CA TYR A 6 -0.55 17.72 -3.83
C TYR A 6 -0.18 16.23 -3.67
N VAL A 7 -0.83 15.41 -4.48
CA VAL A 7 -0.65 13.96 -4.50
C VAL A 7 -0.33 13.55 -5.92
N ALA A 8 0.73 12.79 -6.10
CA ALA A 8 1.07 12.22 -7.40
C ALA A 8 0.95 10.70 -7.36
N ALA A 9 0.47 10.12 -8.43
CA ALA A 9 0.35 8.68 -8.62
C ALA A 9 0.87 8.25 -9.99
N ILE A 10 1.42 7.05 -10.05
CA ILE A 10 1.89 6.43 -11.28
C ILE A 10 1.38 4.99 -11.38
N GLU A 11 0.88 4.64 -12.55
CA GLU A 11 0.55 3.29 -12.95
C GLU A 11 1.51 2.82 -14.02
N ILE A 12 2.10 1.65 -13.80
CA ILE A 12 3.02 1.00 -14.74
C ILE A 12 2.35 -0.27 -15.23
N SER A 13 1.83 -0.25 -16.45
CA SER A 13 1.11 -1.38 -17.05
C SER A 13 1.76 -1.87 -18.34
N SER A 14 1.26 -3.00 -18.86
CA SER A 14 1.82 -3.60 -20.09
C SER A 14 1.56 -2.77 -21.35
N SER A 15 0.59 -1.87 -21.35
CA SER A 15 0.24 -1.07 -22.51
C SER A 15 0.75 0.36 -22.42
N LYS A 16 0.86 0.89 -21.20
CA LYS A 16 1.20 2.28 -20.97
C LYS A 16 1.72 2.52 -19.55
N ILE A 17 2.42 3.62 -19.38
CA ILE A 17 2.74 4.22 -18.10
C ILE A 17 1.95 5.52 -18.03
N ILE A 18 1.18 5.70 -16.96
CA ILE A 18 0.40 6.91 -16.69
C ILE A 18 0.88 7.51 -15.37
N ALA A 19 1.06 8.82 -15.36
CA ALA A 19 1.23 9.56 -14.12
C ALA A 19 0.20 10.68 -14.04
N ALA A 20 -0.32 10.94 -12.85
CA ALA A 20 -1.27 11.99 -12.59
C ALA A 20 -0.90 12.75 -11.32
N VAL A 21 -1.21 14.04 -11.29
CA VAL A 21 -1.11 14.89 -10.11
C VAL A 21 -2.48 15.39 -9.76
N GLY A 22 -2.86 15.23 -8.51
CA GLY A 22 -4.09 15.74 -7.94
C GLY A 22 -3.81 16.75 -6.83
N ARG A 23 -4.80 17.59 -6.61
CA ARG A 23 -4.87 18.52 -5.49
C ARG A 23 -6.01 18.07 -4.56
N THR A 24 -5.75 18.02 -3.26
CA THR A 24 -6.76 17.62 -2.29
C THR A 24 -6.76 18.52 -1.07
N ASP A 25 -7.93 18.74 -0.52
CA ASP A 25 -8.18 19.36 0.80
C ASP A 25 -8.34 18.33 1.93
N GLY A 26 -8.25 17.03 1.59
CA GLY A 26 -8.49 15.90 2.49
C GLY A 26 -9.88 15.29 2.39
N VAL A 27 -10.81 15.93 1.67
CA VAL A 27 -12.18 15.45 1.42
C VAL A 27 -12.40 15.18 -0.06
N GLN A 28 -11.95 16.10 -0.92
CA GLN A 28 -12.03 15.99 -2.37
C GLN A 28 -10.63 15.87 -2.98
N LEU A 29 -10.56 15.24 -4.13
CA LEU A 29 -9.35 15.10 -4.93
C LEU A 29 -9.65 15.52 -6.36
N ASP A 30 -9.03 16.60 -6.80
CA ASP A 30 -9.11 17.09 -8.17
C ASP A 30 -7.86 16.70 -8.95
N ILE A 31 -8.01 15.98 -10.05
CA ILE A 31 -6.88 15.70 -10.95
C ILE A 31 -6.59 16.95 -11.76
N ILE A 32 -5.42 17.53 -11.55
CA ILE A 32 -5.03 18.81 -12.17
C ILE A 32 -4.11 18.64 -13.39
N ALA A 33 -3.39 17.51 -13.46
CA ALA A 33 -2.56 17.18 -14.62
C ALA A 33 -2.40 15.67 -14.74
N SER A 34 -2.28 15.18 -15.96
CA SER A 34 -1.91 13.79 -16.24
C SER A 34 -1.09 13.70 -17.52
N GLU A 35 -0.18 12.74 -17.55
CA GLU A 35 0.63 12.39 -18.71
C GLU A 35 0.64 10.87 -18.89
N GLN A 36 0.77 10.42 -20.14
CA GLN A 36 0.95 9.01 -20.44
C GLN A 36 1.99 8.80 -21.54
N ILE A 37 2.65 7.66 -21.45
CA ILE A 37 3.52 7.15 -22.53
C ILE A 37 3.07 5.73 -22.83
N GLU A 38 2.81 5.45 -24.09
CA GLU A 38 2.64 4.09 -24.56
C GLU A 38 3.98 3.36 -24.55
N GLY A 39 3.99 2.14 -24.08
CA GLY A 39 5.25 1.44 -23.96
C GLY A 39 5.06 -0.05 -23.74
N PRO A 40 4.78 -0.78 -24.81
CA PRO A 40 4.33 -2.16 -24.71
C PRO A 40 5.42 -3.16 -24.28
N GLU A 41 6.69 -2.83 -24.42
CA GLU A 41 7.74 -3.85 -24.26
C GLU A 41 8.48 -3.79 -22.92
N THR A 42 8.35 -2.68 -22.21
CA THR A 42 9.04 -2.47 -20.92
C THR A 42 8.41 -3.26 -19.78
N VAL A 43 7.10 -3.54 -19.88
CA VAL A 43 6.33 -4.27 -18.86
C VAL A 43 5.47 -5.32 -19.54
N ARG A 44 5.53 -6.57 -19.06
CA ARG A 44 4.71 -7.65 -19.55
C ARG A 44 4.03 -8.38 -18.40
N PHE A 45 2.71 -8.43 -18.44
CA PHE A 45 1.88 -9.05 -17.38
C PHE A 45 2.15 -8.49 -15.97
N GLY A 46 2.46 -7.20 -15.87
CA GLY A 46 2.80 -6.55 -14.60
C GLY A 46 4.25 -6.79 -14.13
N ILE A 47 5.08 -7.43 -14.96
CA ILE A 47 6.49 -7.65 -14.67
C ILE A 47 7.33 -6.71 -15.54
N ILE A 48 8.18 -5.91 -14.89
CA ILE A 48 9.12 -5.03 -15.59
C ILE A 48 10.19 -5.89 -16.25
N GLN A 49 10.25 -5.87 -17.58
CA GLN A 49 11.20 -6.65 -18.38
C GLN A 49 12.52 -5.90 -18.53
N ASN A 50 12.48 -4.57 -18.60
CA ASN A 50 13.64 -3.71 -18.70
C ASN A 50 13.48 -2.54 -17.71
N ALA A 51 14.19 -2.62 -16.58
CA ALA A 51 14.11 -1.64 -15.52
C ALA A 51 14.70 -0.28 -15.92
N GLU A 52 15.77 -0.26 -16.71
CA GLU A 52 16.44 0.95 -17.15
C GLU A 52 15.55 1.75 -18.12
N GLU A 53 14.93 1.07 -19.06
CA GLU A 53 13.99 1.69 -20.00
C GLU A 53 12.74 2.17 -19.28
N ALA A 54 12.20 1.39 -18.35
CA ALA A 54 11.06 1.80 -17.52
C ALA A 54 11.38 3.07 -16.73
N ALA A 55 12.55 3.14 -16.10
CA ALA A 55 13.02 4.30 -15.36
C ALA A 55 13.12 5.55 -16.27
N THR A 56 13.70 5.40 -17.46
CA THR A 56 13.82 6.50 -18.43
C THR A 56 12.45 7.04 -18.83
N ARG A 57 11.47 6.17 -19.08
CA ARG A 57 10.10 6.56 -19.42
C ARG A 57 9.38 7.24 -18.25
N ILE A 58 9.56 6.74 -17.04
CA ILE A 58 9.02 7.34 -15.82
C ILE A 58 9.59 8.75 -15.64
N LEU A 59 10.90 8.91 -15.73
CA LEU A 59 11.54 10.23 -15.63
C LEU A 59 11.01 11.20 -16.69
N SER A 60 10.84 10.75 -17.93
CA SER A 60 10.28 11.57 -19.00
C SER A 60 8.84 12.03 -18.69
N ILE A 61 7.99 11.17 -18.15
CA ILE A 61 6.62 11.56 -17.75
C ILE A 61 6.65 12.58 -16.61
N MET A 62 7.48 12.33 -15.59
CA MET A 62 7.59 13.22 -14.44
C MET A 62 8.07 14.61 -14.86
N ASP A 63 9.04 14.67 -15.74
CA ASP A 63 9.57 15.92 -16.28
C ASP A 63 8.49 16.71 -17.05
N ARG A 64 7.68 16.04 -17.89
CA ARG A 64 6.54 16.66 -18.58
C ARG A 64 5.51 17.20 -17.59
N LEU A 65 5.17 16.46 -16.54
CA LEU A 65 4.23 16.91 -15.50
C LEU A 65 4.77 18.14 -14.76
N GLU A 66 6.04 18.13 -14.38
CA GLU A 66 6.66 19.24 -13.66
C GLU A 66 6.77 20.52 -14.46
N THR A 67 6.78 20.42 -15.80
CA THR A 67 6.78 21.60 -16.70
C THR A 67 5.39 22.18 -16.92
N ARG A 68 4.32 21.49 -16.53
CA ARG A 68 2.96 22.00 -16.66
C ARG A 68 2.72 23.24 -15.80
N PRO A 69 2.02 24.27 -16.30
CA PRO A 69 1.73 25.48 -15.53
C PRO A 69 1.02 25.21 -14.19
N GLU A 70 0.15 24.17 -14.16
CA GLU A 70 -0.60 23.78 -12.99
C GLU A 70 0.28 23.19 -11.88
N ILE A 71 1.44 22.68 -12.24
CA ILE A 71 2.40 22.05 -11.33
C ILE A 71 3.58 22.98 -11.05
N SER A 72 4.17 23.58 -12.08
CA SER A 72 5.35 24.43 -11.97
C SER A 72 5.12 25.62 -11.01
N PRO A 73 6.09 25.99 -10.15
CA PRO A 73 7.47 25.47 -10.06
C PRO A 73 7.65 24.29 -9.08
N ARG A 74 6.58 23.60 -8.71
CA ARG A 74 6.63 22.46 -7.77
C ARG A 74 7.40 21.28 -8.36
N LYS A 75 8.04 20.52 -7.47
CA LYS A 75 8.70 19.25 -7.81
C LYS A 75 7.96 18.08 -7.20
N ILE A 76 7.88 16.99 -7.94
CA ILE A 76 7.22 15.75 -7.52
C ILE A 76 8.27 14.86 -6.85
N ASN A 77 8.32 14.89 -5.52
CA ASN A 77 9.30 14.14 -4.74
C ASN A 77 8.76 12.81 -4.19
N ARG A 78 7.44 12.60 -4.26
CA ARG A 78 6.77 11.39 -3.77
C ARG A 78 5.64 11.03 -4.72
N VAL A 79 5.52 9.73 -5.01
CA VAL A 79 4.45 9.18 -5.84
C VAL A 79 3.85 7.95 -5.17
N PHE A 80 2.56 7.75 -5.33
CA PHE A 80 1.92 6.46 -5.11
C PHE A 80 2.09 5.62 -6.37
N VAL A 81 2.53 4.39 -6.22
CA VAL A 81 2.73 3.48 -7.35
C VAL A 81 1.70 2.37 -7.28
N SER A 82 0.96 2.18 -8.36
CA SER A 82 0.11 0.99 -8.50
C SER A 82 0.99 -0.22 -8.80
N ILE A 83 0.87 -1.24 -7.95
CA ILE A 83 1.57 -2.52 -8.12
C ILE A 83 0.54 -3.56 -8.53
N GLY A 84 0.80 -4.27 -9.63
CA GLY A 84 -0.07 -5.32 -10.11
C GLY A 84 0.71 -6.35 -10.92
N GLY A 85 0.15 -7.54 -11.06
CA GLY A 85 0.77 -8.60 -11.86
C GLY A 85 0.12 -9.96 -11.63
N ARG A 86 0.31 -10.88 -12.56
CA ARG A 86 -0.24 -12.25 -12.46
C ARG A 86 0.30 -13.07 -11.29
N SER A 87 1.47 -12.69 -10.77
CA SER A 87 2.11 -13.33 -9.62
C SER A 87 1.62 -12.79 -8.28
N MET A 88 0.94 -11.66 -8.26
CA MET A 88 0.38 -11.13 -7.02
C MET A 88 -0.78 -11.99 -6.55
N ARG A 89 -0.78 -12.28 -5.27
CA ARG A 89 -1.80 -13.08 -4.60
C ARG A 89 -2.10 -12.47 -3.25
N SER A 90 -3.33 -12.63 -2.79
CA SER A 90 -3.71 -12.35 -1.42
C SER A 90 -3.93 -13.68 -0.70
N LEU A 91 -3.37 -13.80 0.49
CA LEU A 91 -3.56 -14.94 1.39
C LEU A 91 -4.13 -14.43 2.70
N THR A 92 -5.07 -15.17 3.29
CA THR A 92 -5.60 -14.85 4.61
C THR A 92 -4.89 -15.70 5.66
N ARG A 93 -4.50 -15.06 6.78
CA ARG A 93 -3.89 -15.72 7.94
C ARG A 93 -4.59 -15.30 9.22
N GLU A 94 -4.78 -16.25 10.10
CA GLU A 94 -5.24 -16.02 11.46
C GLU A 94 -4.09 -16.21 12.42
N THR A 95 -3.94 -15.29 13.36
CA THR A 95 -2.99 -15.36 14.45
C THR A 95 -3.71 -15.12 15.75
N ASN A 96 -3.16 -15.67 16.84
CA ASN A 96 -3.71 -15.49 18.17
C ASN A 96 -2.59 -15.45 19.20
N LEU A 97 -2.71 -14.53 20.14
CA LEU A 97 -1.80 -14.35 21.26
C LEU A 97 -2.59 -14.48 22.56
N PRO A 98 -2.28 -15.46 23.43
CA PRO A 98 -2.84 -15.49 24.77
C PRO A 98 -2.26 -14.34 25.58
N LEU A 99 -3.11 -13.68 26.36
CA LEU A 99 -2.68 -12.65 27.30
C LEU A 99 -2.47 -13.28 28.69
N PRO A 100 -1.71 -12.63 29.59
CA PRO A 100 -1.33 -13.22 30.88
C PRO A 100 -2.51 -13.64 31.78
N ASP A 101 -3.61 -12.89 31.72
CA ASP A 101 -4.84 -13.17 32.47
C ASP A 101 -6.08 -12.61 31.77
N GLU A 102 -7.28 -12.90 32.34
CA GLU A 102 -8.57 -12.44 31.77
C GLU A 102 -8.78 -10.93 31.88
N ALA A 103 -8.02 -10.25 32.74
CA ALA A 103 -8.09 -8.80 32.95
C ALA A 103 -6.95 -8.04 32.24
N SER A 104 -6.17 -8.74 31.43
CA SER A 104 -5.08 -8.10 30.67
C SER A 104 -5.60 -7.15 29.60
N GLU A 105 -5.00 -5.98 29.55
CA GLU A 105 -5.28 -4.97 28.54
C GLU A 105 -4.44 -5.25 27.27
N VAL A 106 -5.08 -5.19 26.10
CA VAL A 106 -4.41 -5.31 24.80
C VAL A 106 -3.56 -4.09 24.54
N THR A 107 -2.27 -4.29 24.36
CA THR A 107 -1.28 -3.25 24.10
C THR A 107 -0.94 -3.11 22.62
N ALA A 108 -0.25 -2.02 22.27
CA ALA A 108 0.30 -1.86 20.91
C ALA A 108 1.34 -2.93 20.57
N ASP A 109 2.09 -3.41 21.56
CA ASP A 109 3.13 -4.42 21.37
C ASP A 109 2.51 -5.79 21.05
N ASP A 110 1.36 -6.13 21.65
CA ASP A 110 0.62 -7.35 21.32
C ASP A 110 0.14 -7.33 19.85
N LEU A 111 -0.36 -6.18 19.37
CA LEU A 111 -0.80 -6.02 17.99
C LEU A 111 0.38 -6.11 17.00
N ASN A 112 1.52 -5.53 17.37
CA ASN A 112 2.75 -5.64 16.59
C ASN A 112 3.26 -7.09 16.54
N ALA A 113 3.20 -7.80 17.66
CA ALA A 113 3.61 -9.20 17.74
C ALA A 113 2.74 -10.09 16.85
N LEU A 114 1.41 -9.89 16.83
CA LEU A 114 0.50 -10.62 15.94
C LEU A 114 0.79 -10.32 14.46
N THR A 115 1.09 -9.07 14.13
CA THR A 115 1.44 -8.67 12.77
C THR A 115 2.77 -9.31 12.33
N ALA A 116 3.76 -9.35 13.20
CA ALA A 116 5.04 -10.03 12.96
C ALA A 116 4.83 -11.53 12.76
N GLN A 117 4.03 -12.17 13.62
CA GLN A 117 3.68 -13.59 13.51
C GLN A 117 2.99 -13.91 12.16
N ALA A 118 2.06 -13.05 11.71
CA ALA A 118 1.43 -13.22 10.42
C ALA A 118 2.44 -13.13 9.27
N ARG A 119 3.40 -12.21 9.35
CA ARG A 119 4.47 -12.01 8.36
C ARG A 119 5.45 -13.19 8.32
N GLU A 120 5.75 -13.78 9.47
CA GLU A 120 6.66 -14.92 9.60
C GLU A 120 5.99 -16.26 9.28
N SER A 121 4.67 -16.28 9.13
CA SER A 121 3.94 -17.50 8.77
C SER A 121 4.51 -18.13 7.52
N ALA A 122 4.72 -19.45 7.55
CA ALA A 122 5.27 -20.17 6.43
C ALA A 122 4.41 -20.00 5.17
N ILE A 123 4.96 -19.32 4.20
CA ILE A 123 4.47 -19.23 2.83
C ILE A 123 5.45 -19.95 1.93
N ASP A 124 5.03 -20.26 0.71
CA ASP A 124 5.92 -20.80 -0.30
C ASP A 124 7.19 -19.95 -0.40
N ALA A 125 8.37 -20.58 -0.36
CA ALA A 125 9.66 -19.89 -0.42
C ALA A 125 9.87 -19.06 -1.70
N SER A 126 9.06 -19.30 -2.73
CA SER A 126 9.02 -18.52 -3.97
C SER A 126 8.23 -17.20 -3.84
N LEU A 127 7.47 -17.01 -2.76
CA LEU A 127 6.65 -15.84 -2.51
C LEU A 127 7.33 -14.90 -1.53
N LYS A 128 7.10 -13.61 -1.75
CA LYS A 128 7.57 -12.55 -0.85
C LYS A 128 6.37 -11.72 -0.41
N ILE A 129 6.17 -11.58 0.89
CA ILE A 129 5.13 -10.71 1.45
C ILE A 129 5.51 -9.26 1.19
N ILE A 130 4.64 -8.54 0.49
CA ILE A 130 4.78 -7.11 0.21
C ILE A 130 4.13 -6.32 1.33
N ASP A 131 2.93 -6.74 1.77
CA ASP A 131 2.17 -6.05 2.80
C ASP A 131 1.37 -7.03 3.67
N VAL A 132 1.05 -6.59 4.89
CA VAL A 132 0.25 -7.34 5.87
C VAL A 132 -0.79 -6.37 6.45
N GLN A 133 -2.05 -6.60 6.13
CA GLN A 133 -3.16 -5.75 6.54
C GLN A 133 -4.11 -6.48 7.49
N PRO A 134 -4.42 -5.93 8.67
CA PRO A 134 -5.42 -6.52 9.55
C PRO A 134 -6.81 -6.32 8.94
N ARG A 135 -7.53 -7.42 8.71
CA ARG A 135 -8.93 -7.43 8.28
C ARG A 135 -9.88 -7.24 9.45
N SER A 136 -9.60 -7.94 10.55
CA SER A 136 -10.38 -7.89 11.77
C SER A 136 -9.56 -8.33 12.97
N TRP A 137 -9.90 -7.80 14.12
CA TRP A 137 -9.34 -8.17 15.42
C TRP A 137 -10.38 -8.87 16.26
N ARG A 138 -9.94 -9.69 17.21
CA ARG A 138 -10.78 -10.38 18.19
C ARG A 138 -10.11 -10.31 19.55
N VAL A 139 -10.83 -9.83 20.56
CA VAL A 139 -10.39 -9.85 21.96
C VAL A 139 -11.32 -10.77 22.75
N GLY A 140 -10.80 -11.89 23.23
CA GLY A 140 -11.63 -12.99 23.72
C GLY A 140 -12.62 -13.43 22.63
N ASN A 141 -13.92 -13.22 22.88
CA ASN A 141 -15.00 -13.56 21.95
C ASN A 141 -15.57 -12.36 21.18
N VAL A 142 -14.97 -11.16 21.32
CA VAL A 142 -15.49 -9.93 20.73
C VAL A 142 -14.68 -9.55 19.50
N THR A 143 -15.33 -9.44 18.33
CA THR A 143 -14.73 -8.90 17.11
C THR A 143 -14.77 -7.38 17.13
N THR A 144 -13.67 -6.74 16.76
CA THR A 144 -13.53 -5.28 16.80
C THR A 144 -12.58 -4.77 15.70
N GLN A 145 -12.67 -3.48 15.39
CA GLN A 145 -11.69 -2.77 14.56
C GLN A 145 -10.63 -2.04 15.41
N ASN A 146 -10.92 -1.81 16.69
CA ASN A 146 -10.06 -1.10 17.61
C ASN A 146 -9.77 -1.95 18.85
N PRO A 147 -8.84 -2.91 18.80
CA PRO A 147 -8.57 -3.83 19.90
C PRO A 147 -7.77 -3.21 21.04
N LYS A 148 -6.97 -2.17 20.76
CA LYS A 148 -6.10 -1.52 21.75
C LYS A 148 -6.90 -0.98 22.93
N GLY A 149 -6.47 -1.30 24.15
CA GLY A 149 -7.14 -0.89 25.39
C GLY A 149 -8.31 -1.78 25.81
N MET A 150 -8.69 -2.76 24.99
CA MET A 150 -9.69 -3.75 25.37
C MET A 150 -9.08 -4.76 26.35
N ILE A 151 -9.93 -5.30 27.23
CA ILE A 151 -9.54 -6.28 28.24
C ILE A 151 -10.04 -7.66 27.82
N GLY A 152 -9.19 -8.67 27.96
CA GLY A 152 -9.56 -10.05 27.68
C GLY A 152 -8.43 -11.05 27.84
N PRO A 153 -8.74 -12.37 27.77
CA PRO A 153 -7.75 -13.45 27.94
C PRO A 153 -6.85 -13.67 26.74
N SER A 154 -7.21 -13.12 25.59
CA SER A 154 -6.45 -13.27 24.35
C SER A 154 -6.79 -12.19 23.36
N VAL A 155 -5.85 -11.92 22.47
CA VAL A 155 -6.07 -11.11 21.29
C VAL A 155 -5.70 -11.90 20.04
N GLY A 156 -6.55 -11.86 19.04
CA GLY A 156 -6.33 -12.50 17.73
C GLY A 156 -6.62 -11.56 16.59
N ALA A 157 -6.14 -11.92 15.42
CA ALA A 157 -6.43 -11.17 14.21
C ALA A 157 -6.50 -12.08 12.98
N THR A 158 -7.31 -11.64 12.03
CA THR A 158 -7.29 -12.14 10.66
C THR A 158 -6.56 -11.11 9.81
N PHE A 159 -5.50 -11.52 9.15
CA PHE A 159 -4.69 -10.68 8.27
C PHE A 159 -4.86 -11.08 6.81
N ASP A 160 -4.84 -10.07 5.94
CA ASP A 160 -4.59 -10.24 4.52
C ASP A 160 -3.11 -9.98 4.24
N LEU A 161 -2.44 -10.96 3.65
CA LEU A 161 -1.06 -10.88 3.20
C LEU A 161 -1.05 -10.72 1.67
N ILE A 162 -0.28 -9.75 1.18
CA ILE A 162 -0.12 -9.44 -0.25
C ILE A 162 1.33 -9.65 -0.64
#